data_70a22f35f41870dcda754f99cccb0aee
#
_entry.id   70a22f35f41870dcda754f99cccb0aee
#
_cell.length_a   1.000
_cell.length_b   1.000
_cell.length_c   1.000
_cell.angle_alpha   90.00
_cell.angle_beta   90.00
_cell.angle_gamma   90.00
#
_symmetry.space_group_name_H-M   'P 1'
#
loop_
_entity.id
_entity.type
_entity.pdbx_description
1 polymer ?
#
loop_
_entity_poly.entity_id
_entity_poly.type
_entity_poly.pdbx_seq_one_letter_code
_entity_poly.pdbx_strand_id
1 'polypeptide(L)'
;MTEKSRKSILKIVQHAKRVIGYVEGMTQEQFERQTQTFEAVAFNVSQIGELAKLIDQDTIDANRHIDWTAMRGLRNRIVHDYDHVSPSIMWAVVTRDLPKLVDDLCELL
;
A
#
# COMPACT_ATOMS: atom_id res chain seq x y z
N MET A 1 -1.96 -15.51 -14.46
CA MET A 1 -1.25 -14.25 -14.08
C MET A 1 -0.16 -13.97 -15.09
N THR A 2 -0.16 -12.74 -15.63
CA THR A 2 0.86 -12.35 -16.60
C THR A 2 2.20 -12.08 -15.89
N GLU A 3 3.30 -12.13 -16.65
CA GLU A 3 4.62 -11.77 -16.11
C GLU A 3 4.67 -10.32 -15.66
N LYS A 4 3.99 -9.41 -16.37
CA LYS A 4 3.87 -8.01 -15.98
C LYS A 4 3.17 -7.88 -14.62
N SER A 5 2.08 -8.60 -14.43
CA SER A 5 1.35 -8.60 -13.14
C SER A 5 2.20 -9.16 -12.02
N ARG A 6 2.93 -10.24 -12.26
CA ARG A 6 3.81 -10.84 -11.28
C ARG A 6 4.90 -9.86 -10.83
N LYS A 7 5.53 -9.18 -11.78
CA LYS A 7 6.54 -8.15 -11.46
C LYS A 7 5.94 -6.99 -10.66
N SER A 8 4.73 -6.55 -11.02
CA SER A 8 4.04 -5.49 -10.30
C SER A 8 3.72 -5.91 -8.87
N ILE A 9 3.27 -7.15 -8.66
CA ILE A 9 2.99 -7.68 -7.32
C ILE A 9 4.26 -7.73 -6.49
N LEU A 10 5.38 -8.16 -7.06
CA LEU A 10 6.67 -8.14 -6.34
C LEU A 10 7.04 -6.74 -5.88
N LYS A 11 6.85 -5.73 -6.74
CA LYS A 11 7.13 -4.34 -6.39
C LYS A 11 6.17 -3.81 -5.32
N ILE A 12 4.90 -4.17 -5.39
CA ILE A 12 3.93 -3.80 -4.35
C ILE A 12 4.39 -4.34 -2.99
N VAL A 13 4.78 -5.61 -2.94
CA VAL A 13 5.29 -6.23 -1.70
C VAL A 13 6.53 -5.50 -1.19
N GLN A 14 7.44 -5.11 -2.07
CA GLN A 14 8.64 -4.36 -1.69
C GLN A 14 8.29 -3.01 -1.07
N HIS A 15 7.39 -2.25 -1.70
CA HIS A 15 6.94 -0.95 -1.16
C HIS A 15 6.25 -1.13 0.19
N ALA A 16 5.36 -2.11 0.31
CA ALA A 16 4.64 -2.37 1.56
C ALA A 16 5.60 -2.73 2.69
N LYS A 17 6.53 -3.65 2.46
CA LYS A 17 7.52 -4.04 3.48
C LYS A 17 8.40 -2.86 3.89
N ARG A 18 8.75 -1.99 2.93
CA ARG A 18 9.56 -0.81 3.21
C ARG A 18 8.88 0.10 4.22
N VAL A 19 7.61 0.45 3.99
CA VAL A 19 6.91 1.37 4.89
C VAL A 19 6.56 0.71 6.23
N ILE A 20 6.29 -0.57 6.25
CA ILE A 20 6.12 -1.31 7.51
C ILE A 20 7.40 -1.16 8.35
N GLY A 21 8.57 -1.28 7.72
CA GLY A 21 9.86 -1.07 8.38
C GLY A 21 10.05 0.36 8.89
N TYR A 22 9.57 1.37 8.14
CA TYR A 22 9.72 2.78 8.54
C TYR A 22 9.02 3.09 9.86
N VAL A 23 7.90 2.43 10.15
CA VAL A 23 7.12 2.70 11.36
C VAL A 23 7.39 1.71 12.48
N GLU A 24 8.27 0.75 12.27
CA GLU A 24 8.60 -0.25 13.27
C GLU A 24 9.09 0.41 14.56
N GLY A 25 8.50 0.01 15.67
CA GLY A 25 8.82 0.59 16.98
C GLY A 25 8.20 1.94 17.28
N MET A 26 7.47 2.53 16.31
CA MET A 26 6.78 3.80 16.53
C MET A 26 5.40 3.59 17.14
N THR A 27 4.98 4.56 17.97
CA THR A 27 3.58 4.67 18.36
C THR A 27 2.83 5.50 17.33
N GLN A 28 1.49 5.43 17.35
CA GLN A 28 0.67 6.27 16.47
C GLN A 28 0.96 7.76 16.70
N GLU A 29 1.10 8.17 17.97
CA GLU A 29 1.41 9.56 18.31
C GLU A 29 2.74 10.01 17.70
N GLN A 30 3.77 9.18 17.78
CA GLN A 30 5.07 9.49 17.16
C GLN A 30 4.94 9.63 15.65
N PHE A 31 4.23 8.70 15.01
CA PHE A 31 4.00 8.75 13.56
C PHE A 31 3.29 10.04 13.15
N GLU A 32 2.25 10.42 13.87
CA GLU A 32 1.47 11.62 13.57
C GLU A 32 2.27 12.91 13.71
N ARG A 33 3.34 12.89 14.50
CA ARG A 33 4.23 14.04 14.70
C ARG A 33 5.42 14.08 13.73
N GLN A 34 5.66 13.00 13.00
CA GLN A 34 6.83 12.90 12.13
C GLN A 34 6.44 13.06 10.67
N THR A 35 6.43 14.32 10.22
CA THR A 35 6.05 14.67 8.86
C THR A 35 6.87 13.92 7.81
N GLN A 36 8.18 13.80 8.01
CA GLN A 36 9.04 13.09 7.04
C GLN A 36 8.64 11.63 6.87
N THR A 37 8.35 10.95 7.97
CA THR A 37 7.90 9.55 7.92
C THR A 37 6.55 9.44 7.23
N PHE A 38 5.61 10.33 7.55
CA PHE A 38 4.31 10.36 6.89
C PHE A 38 4.47 10.54 5.38
N GLU A 39 5.31 11.48 4.95
CA GLU A 39 5.53 11.75 3.53
C GLU A 39 6.16 10.55 2.82
N ALA A 40 7.13 9.89 3.46
CA ALA A 40 7.76 8.69 2.90
C ALA A 40 6.75 7.55 2.76
N VAL A 41 5.89 7.36 3.75
CA VAL A 41 4.81 6.37 3.71
C VAL A 41 3.83 6.70 2.60
N ALA A 42 3.38 7.96 2.51
CA ALA A 42 2.42 8.40 1.50
C ALA A 42 2.97 8.16 0.08
N PHE A 43 4.23 8.48 -0.16
CA PHE A 43 4.86 8.21 -1.45
C PHE A 43 4.80 6.72 -1.82
N ASN A 44 5.23 5.85 -0.91
CA ASN A 44 5.24 4.40 -1.16
C ASN A 44 3.83 3.85 -1.36
N VAL A 45 2.86 4.31 -0.58
CA VAL A 45 1.46 3.88 -0.72
C VAL A 45 0.89 4.33 -2.07
N SER A 46 1.25 5.53 -2.53
CA SER A 46 0.83 5.98 -3.87
C SER A 46 1.43 5.10 -4.97
N GLN A 47 2.67 4.65 -4.81
CA GLN A 47 3.31 3.73 -5.75
C GLN A 47 2.61 2.37 -5.77
N ILE A 48 2.18 1.88 -4.62
CA ILE A 48 1.38 0.64 -4.52
C ILE A 48 0.12 0.77 -5.37
N GLY A 49 -0.59 1.89 -5.25
CA GLY A 49 -1.79 2.12 -6.05
C GLY A 49 -1.54 2.20 -7.56
N GLU A 50 -0.43 2.83 -7.96
CA GLU A 50 -0.03 2.87 -9.37
C GLU A 50 0.27 1.46 -9.91
N LEU A 51 0.98 0.65 -9.13
CA LEU A 51 1.32 -0.71 -9.52
C LEU A 51 0.07 -1.61 -9.58
N ALA A 52 -0.89 -1.37 -8.70
CA ALA A 52 -2.15 -2.13 -8.70
C ALA A 52 -2.93 -1.98 -10.01
N LYS A 53 -2.76 -0.86 -10.71
CA LYS A 53 -3.40 -0.63 -12.02
C LYS A 53 -2.87 -1.55 -13.11
N LEU A 54 -1.70 -2.13 -12.91
CA LEU A 54 -1.01 -2.95 -13.93
C LEU A 54 -1.34 -4.44 -13.82
N ILE A 55 -2.16 -4.82 -12.83
CA ILE A 55 -2.51 -6.21 -12.61
C ILE A 55 -3.58 -6.63 -13.62
N ASP A 56 -3.41 -7.77 -14.26
CA ASP A 56 -4.36 -8.28 -15.24
C ASP A 56 -5.69 -8.65 -14.60
N GLN A 57 -6.76 -8.51 -15.37
CA GLN A 57 -8.12 -8.71 -14.86
C GLN A 57 -8.36 -10.13 -14.36
N ASP A 58 -7.78 -11.14 -15.03
CA ASP A 58 -7.93 -12.53 -14.60
C ASP A 58 -7.35 -12.77 -13.22
N THR A 59 -6.21 -12.16 -12.91
CA THR A 59 -5.59 -12.25 -11.58
C THR A 59 -6.46 -11.55 -10.53
N ILE A 60 -7.00 -10.38 -10.84
CA ILE A 60 -7.93 -9.68 -9.96
C ILE A 60 -9.15 -10.54 -9.68
N ASP A 61 -9.75 -11.10 -10.71
CA ASP A 61 -10.98 -11.90 -10.58
C ASP A 61 -10.74 -13.18 -9.78
N ALA A 62 -9.57 -13.79 -9.91
CA ALA A 62 -9.21 -14.99 -9.19
C ALA A 62 -8.87 -14.73 -7.72
N ASN A 63 -8.66 -13.47 -7.32
CA ASN A 63 -8.19 -13.10 -5.99
C ASN A 63 -9.01 -11.94 -5.40
N ARG A 64 -10.32 -12.08 -5.39
CA ARG A 64 -11.25 -11.02 -4.92
C ARG A 64 -11.18 -10.75 -3.43
N HIS A 65 -10.54 -11.60 -2.66
CA HIS A 65 -10.27 -11.36 -1.24
C HIS A 65 -9.24 -10.24 -1.02
N ILE A 66 -8.49 -9.88 -2.05
CA ILE A 66 -7.56 -8.75 -2.02
C ILE A 66 -8.29 -7.51 -2.51
N ASP A 67 -8.22 -6.42 -1.75
CA ASP A 67 -8.92 -5.18 -2.08
C ASP A 67 -8.08 -4.33 -3.04
N TRP A 68 -8.07 -4.73 -4.31
CA TRP A 68 -7.35 -4.02 -5.38
C TRP A 68 -7.86 -2.58 -5.56
N THR A 69 -9.18 -2.40 -5.41
CA THR A 69 -9.81 -1.08 -5.55
C THR A 69 -9.36 -0.13 -4.44
N ALA A 70 -9.23 -0.61 -3.21
CA ALA A 70 -8.76 0.20 -2.09
C ALA A 70 -7.35 0.74 -2.32
N MET A 71 -6.45 -0.08 -2.89
CA MET A 71 -5.10 0.35 -3.21
C MET A 71 -5.11 1.53 -4.20
N ARG A 72 -5.90 1.42 -5.26
CA ARG A 72 -6.02 2.48 -6.27
C ARG A 72 -6.70 3.72 -5.72
N GLY A 73 -7.74 3.53 -4.91
CA GLY A 73 -8.48 4.63 -4.29
C GLY A 73 -7.60 5.44 -3.35
N LEU A 74 -6.77 4.78 -2.57
CA LEU A 74 -5.86 5.46 -1.64
C LEU A 74 -4.80 6.27 -2.40
N ARG A 75 -4.25 5.72 -3.48
CA ARG A 75 -3.35 6.46 -4.38
C ARG A 75 -4.01 7.72 -4.93
N ASN A 76 -5.27 7.61 -5.37
CA ASN A 76 -5.98 8.74 -5.92
C ASN A 76 -6.18 9.85 -4.89
N ARG A 77 -6.48 9.50 -3.64
CA ARG A 77 -6.60 10.47 -2.55
C ARG A 77 -5.27 11.15 -2.25
N ILE A 78 -4.18 10.41 -2.21
CA ILE A 78 -2.85 10.96 -1.96
C ILE A 78 -2.45 11.95 -3.06
N VAL A 79 -2.69 11.61 -4.32
CA VAL A 79 -2.28 12.44 -5.46
C VAL A 79 -3.17 13.68 -5.61
N HIS A 80 -4.48 13.54 -5.43
CA HIS A 80 -5.43 14.61 -5.73
C HIS A 80 -5.94 15.37 -4.52
N ASP A 81 -5.75 14.85 -3.32
CA ASP A 81 -6.32 15.42 -2.09
C ASP A 81 -5.39 15.22 -0.88
N TYR A 82 -4.10 15.39 -1.11
CA TYR A 82 -3.06 15.10 -0.11
C TYR A 82 -3.31 15.79 1.22
N ASP A 83 -3.74 17.06 1.19
CA ASP A 83 -3.95 17.85 2.41
C ASP A 83 -5.05 17.28 3.32
N HIS A 84 -5.94 16.45 2.75
CA HIS A 84 -7.02 15.82 3.50
C HIS A 84 -6.76 14.35 3.84
N VAL A 85 -5.54 13.84 3.56
CA VAL A 85 -5.16 12.48 3.96
C VAL A 85 -4.78 12.48 5.43
N SER A 86 -5.58 11.80 6.24
CA SER A 86 -5.39 11.74 7.69
C SER A 86 -4.19 10.87 8.07
N PRO A 87 -3.26 11.38 8.93
CA PRO A 87 -2.21 10.54 9.50
C PRO A 87 -2.75 9.33 10.27
N SER A 88 -3.90 9.47 10.93
CA SER A 88 -4.55 8.38 11.66
C SER A 88 -4.98 7.25 10.71
N ILE A 89 -5.56 7.60 9.56
CA ILE A 89 -5.93 6.62 8.54
C ILE A 89 -4.68 5.95 7.98
N MET A 90 -3.64 6.74 7.70
CA MET A 90 -2.39 6.20 7.16
C MET A 90 -1.71 5.25 8.15
N TRP A 91 -1.76 5.56 9.44
CA TRP A 91 -1.25 4.66 10.48
C TRP A 91 -1.97 3.30 10.44
N ALA A 92 -3.29 3.30 10.31
CA ALA A 92 -4.06 2.06 10.19
C ALA A 92 -3.69 1.29 8.91
N VAL A 93 -3.48 1.99 7.81
CA VAL A 93 -3.03 1.37 6.56
C VAL A 93 -1.72 0.62 6.77
N VAL A 94 -0.71 1.28 7.34
CA VAL A 94 0.63 0.70 7.48
C VAL A 94 0.67 -0.42 8.51
N THR A 95 -0.05 -0.27 9.62
CA THR A 95 0.05 -1.22 10.73
C THR A 95 -0.92 -2.38 10.65
N ARG A 96 -2.01 -2.23 9.91
CA ARG A 96 -3.07 -3.24 9.79
C ARG A 96 -3.24 -3.75 8.37
N ASP A 97 -3.44 -2.85 7.41
CA ASP A 97 -3.84 -3.25 6.06
C ASP A 97 -2.65 -3.78 5.24
N LEU A 98 -1.50 -3.12 5.30
CA LEU A 98 -0.33 -3.54 4.51
C LEU A 98 0.27 -4.87 4.96
N PRO A 99 0.38 -5.19 6.26
CA PRO A 99 0.85 -6.52 6.66
C PRO A 99 -0.03 -7.64 6.10
N LYS A 100 -1.36 -7.46 6.14
CA LYS A 100 -2.29 -8.44 5.56
C LYS A 100 -2.12 -8.52 4.05
N LEU A 101 -1.96 -7.38 3.39
CA LEU A 101 -1.76 -7.33 1.93
C LEU A 101 -0.48 -8.09 1.53
N VAL A 102 0.61 -7.91 2.27
CA VAL A 102 1.86 -8.64 2.02
C VAL A 102 1.63 -10.14 2.10
N ASP A 103 0.95 -10.61 3.14
CA ASP A 103 0.66 -12.03 3.30
C ASP A 103 -0.17 -12.57 2.13
N ASP A 104 -1.23 -11.85 1.78
CA ASP A 104 -2.12 -12.26 0.69
C ASP A 104 -1.39 -12.27 -0.67
N LEU A 105 -0.58 -11.25 -0.95
CA LEU A 105 0.15 -11.16 -2.21
C LEU A 105 1.27 -12.19 -2.32
N CYS A 106 1.96 -12.47 -1.22
CA CYS A 106 3.02 -13.49 -1.22
C CYS A 106 2.49 -14.88 -1.58
N GLU A 107 1.25 -15.18 -1.25
CA GLU A 107 0.61 -16.43 -1.63
C GLU A 107 0.43 -16.57 -3.15
N LEU A 108 0.42 -15.46 -3.89
CA LEU A 108 0.31 -15.47 -5.36
C LEU A 108 1.66 -15.71 -6.04
N LEU A 109 2.73 -15.55 -5.33
CA LEU A 109 4.08 -15.66 -5.83
C LEU A 109 4.65 -17.02 -5.52
#